data_dc53cf0dbe9db92b30561da99e36d8e4
#
_entry.id   dc53cf0dbe9db92b30561da99e36d8e4
#
_cell.length_a   1.000
_cell.length_b   1.000
_cell.length_c   1.000
_cell.angle_alpha   90.00
_cell.angle_beta   90.00
_cell.angle_gamma   90.00
#
_symmetry.space_group_name_H-M   'P 1'
#
loop_
_entity.id
_entity.type
_entity.pdbx_description
1 polymer ?
#
loop_
_entity_poly.entity_id
_entity_poly.type
_entity_poly.pdbx_seq_one_letter_code
_entity_poly.pdbx_strand_id
1 'polypeptide(L)'
;GLDGWWYDRNWHNNFNSPYAGIVASTFGKVVYNDILKDYAGDARIFLLVNAEWVLNGKINYRTSIIGHRYGIQWSGDITSEALQLRRELTNMVSMTTAGSSPYMSSDLGGFMRAEQQTNEMYTRWMQYGALSPIFRIHSSSDYSKTINKLPYNSQYTAATQTIVRNYMNLRYNLLPLFYTLGHEAYETGLPLTRRLDFYYDEPEAKDNTEYLLGRDLLVAPLWSAYGEGDDVVPKSWFPEGLTVTYYNNTTMSGDVAATGKAVDIDFDWGDGSPASGVKTDNFSAVFEGKFTPAEDCYIGGVVDDGVRIWVDGKQVVNKWTGGWLVSCMDMNHLLKAGTTYTLKFAFREGSGGAVCRMVYAHATDKGVTARDVYMPAGGWIDLFTGARYDEAGTYRVYNGIGTSPVFARVGAIIPAVKVVSPIPGADFSELSLNLFTGGDGSYTLYEDDGETLSYQADKVRRTAFTHTAGETGGKLEIAAATGDFTTDYTSRTYTIRLHTADAITAVKLDGRVVGVTKRAQDADAFPFAECGAAPDGDVYEVSFDADLAASHTLTWSTAAVLAGDANGDGTVTVADALCALRALIAGVTIPAADMDGDGVLALADILQILRVTCIG
;
A
#
# COMPACT_ATOMS: atom_id res chain seq x y z
N GLY A 1 -4.11 -33.40 4.48
CA GLY A 1 -3.46 -32.91 5.68
C GLY A 1 -3.96 -31.52 6.05
N LEU A 2 -3.45 -30.99 7.16
CA LEU A 2 -3.66 -29.60 7.56
C LEU A 2 -2.34 -28.86 7.36
N ASP A 3 -2.36 -27.78 6.57
CA ASP A 3 -1.17 -26.94 6.35
C ASP A 3 -1.12 -25.77 7.34
N GLY A 4 -2.22 -25.51 8.06
CA GLY A 4 -2.32 -24.46 9.05
C GLY A 4 -3.49 -24.62 10.01
N TRP A 5 -3.54 -23.73 11.00
CA TRP A 5 -4.60 -23.68 11.99
C TRP A 5 -5.07 -22.25 12.21
N TRP A 6 -6.37 -22.07 12.36
CA TRP A 6 -6.97 -20.82 12.78
C TRP A 6 -7.38 -20.90 14.25
N TYR A 7 -6.65 -20.14 15.11
CA TYR A 7 -6.91 -20.07 16.54
C TYR A 7 -7.63 -18.76 16.88
N ASP A 8 -8.96 -18.83 17.04
CA ASP A 8 -9.80 -17.67 17.32
C ASP A 8 -9.83 -17.33 18.82
N ARG A 9 -10.19 -16.10 19.14
CA ARG A 9 -10.24 -15.51 20.50
C ARG A 9 -11.11 -16.27 21.50
N ASN A 10 -12.20 -16.90 21.02
CA ASN A 10 -13.16 -17.58 21.90
C ASN A 10 -12.56 -18.79 22.64
N TRP A 11 -11.45 -19.27 22.19
CA TRP A 11 -10.74 -20.40 22.78
C TRP A 11 -10.06 -20.05 24.09
N HIS A 12 -9.68 -18.79 24.33
CA HIS A 12 -9.04 -18.39 25.58
C HIS A 12 -9.93 -18.58 26.81
N ASN A 13 -11.25 -18.60 26.64
CA ASN A 13 -12.20 -18.85 27.72
C ASN A 13 -12.27 -20.32 28.13
N ASN A 14 -11.83 -21.25 27.27
CA ASN A 14 -11.92 -22.70 27.46
C ASN A 14 -10.59 -23.35 27.82
N PHE A 15 -9.49 -22.62 27.73
CA PHE A 15 -8.16 -23.09 28.08
C PHE A 15 -7.72 -22.50 29.43
N ASN A 16 -7.47 -23.35 30.40
CA ASN A 16 -6.79 -22.94 31.62
C ASN A 16 -5.30 -23.20 31.46
N SER A 17 -4.48 -22.15 31.49
CA SER A 17 -3.03 -22.32 31.51
C SER A 17 -2.63 -22.99 32.83
N PRO A 18 -1.88 -24.11 32.80
CA PRO A 18 -1.34 -24.71 34.01
C PRO A 18 -0.16 -23.93 34.60
N TYR A 19 0.30 -22.88 33.90
CA TYR A 19 1.46 -22.10 34.29
C TYR A 19 1.05 -20.71 34.83
N ALA A 20 1.49 -20.39 36.01
CA ALA A 20 1.24 -19.08 36.61
C ALA A 20 1.85 -17.95 35.76
N GLY A 21 1.06 -16.92 35.49
CA GLY A 21 1.49 -15.76 34.70
C GLY A 21 1.42 -15.93 33.18
N ILE A 22 1.05 -17.11 32.67
CA ILE A 22 0.81 -17.32 31.24
C ILE A 22 -0.70 -17.29 31.00
N VAL A 23 -1.17 -16.35 30.19
CA VAL A 23 -2.58 -16.26 29.82
C VAL A 23 -3.00 -17.44 28.94
N ALA A 24 -4.27 -17.84 29.05
CA ALA A 24 -4.81 -19.01 28.37
C ALA A 24 -4.63 -18.97 26.84
N SER A 25 -4.80 -17.80 26.22
CA SER A 25 -4.60 -17.62 24.78
C SER A 25 -3.17 -17.89 24.33
N THR A 26 -2.17 -17.43 25.11
CA THR A 26 -0.75 -17.71 24.83
C THR A 26 -0.46 -19.19 24.96
N PHE A 27 -0.95 -19.83 26.03
CA PHE A 27 -0.77 -21.28 26.23
C PHE A 27 -1.37 -22.08 25.06
N GLY A 28 -2.59 -21.73 24.63
CA GLY A 28 -3.23 -22.35 23.48
C GLY A 28 -2.43 -22.20 22.19
N LYS A 29 -1.84 -21.04 21.91
CA LYS A 29 -0.99 -20.81 20.73
C LYS A 29 0.23 -21.72 20.72
N VAL A 30 0.90 -21.87 21.87
CA VAL A 30 2.06 -22.78 22.00
C VAL A 30 1.63 -24.19 21.69
N VAL A 31 0.55 -24.68 22.31
CA VAL A 31 0.06 -26.05 22.14
C VAL A 31 -0.30 -26.33 20.68
N TYR A 32 -1.07 -25.44 20.04
CA TYR A 32 -1.45 -25.64 18.63
C TYR A 32 -0.26 -25.53 17.68
N ASN A 33 0.68 -24.65 17.94
CA ASN A 33 1.90 -24.55 17.15
C ASN A 33 2.73 -25.83 17.23
N ASP A 34 2.89 -26.40 18.42
CA ASP A 34 3.65 -27.63 18.62
C ASP A 34 2.95 -28.85 17.99
N ILE A 35 1.62 -28.94 18.13
CA ILE A 35 0.83 -29.98 17.46
C ILE A 35 0.99 -29.90 15.93
N LEU A 36 0.94 -28.69 15.36
CA LEU A 36 1.11 -28.50 13.91
C LEU A 36 2.51 -28.90 13.46
N LYS A 37 3.56 -28.54 14.21
CA LYS A 37 4.94 -28.93 13.92
C LYS A 37 5.14 -30.42 13.95
N ASP A 38 4.66 -31.10 14.99
CA ASP A 38 4.73 -32.54 15.11
C ASP A 38 4.01 -33.26 13.97
N TYR A 39 2.88 -32.73 13.54
CA TYR A 39 2.11 -33.30 12.44
C TYR A 39 2.75 -33.05 11.06
N ALA A 40 3.27 -31.85 10.82
CA ALA A 40 3.80 -31.44 9.53
C ALA A 40 5.21 -32.01 9.24
N GLY A 41 5.98 -32.39 10.28
CA GLY A 41 7.35 -32.82 10.13
C GLY A 41 8.22 -31.71 9.52
N ASP A 42 8.75 -31.95 8.33
CA ASP A 42 9.62 -31.00 7.64
C ASP A 42 8.83 -29.92 6.83
N ALA A 43 7.50 -30.04 6.72
CA ALA A 43 6.72 -29.05 5.98
C ALA A 43 6.54 -27.77 6.80
N ARG A 44 6.43 -26.64 6.08
CA ARG A 44 6.07 -25.35 6.68
C ARG A 44 4.62 -25.35 7.11
N ILE A 45 4.38 -24.75 8.26
CA ILE A 45 3.03 -24.57 8.81
C ILE A 45 2.72 -23.09 8.98
N PHE A 46 1.44 -22.74 9.07
CA PHE A 46 1.04 -21.43 9.56
C PHE A 46 -0.02 -21.54 10.66
N LEU A 47 0.03 -20.59 11.59
CA LEU A 47 -0.95 -20.42 12.64
C LEU A 47 -1.53 -19.01 12.54
N LEU A 48 -2.82 -18.89 12.18
CA LEU A 48 -3.55 -17.63 12.22
C LEU A 48 -4.18 -17.47 13.60
N VAL A 49 -3.81 -16.41 14.29
CA VAL A 49 -4.28 -16.17 15.66
C VAL A 49 -4.90 -14.79 15.80
N ASN A 50 -5.88 -14.68 16.70
CA ASN A 50 -6.40 -13.39 17.12
C ASN A 50 -5.28 -12.60 17.81
N ALA A 51 -5.05 -11.36 17.38
CA ALA A 51 -3.97 -10.54 17.91
C ALA A 51 -4.22 -10.19 19.37
N GLU A 52 -3.23 -10.42 20.22
CA GLU A 52 -3.36 -10.17 21.65
C GLU A 52 -3.43 -8.69 22.01
N TRP A 53 -2.94 -7.81 21.13
CA TRP A 53 -2.91 -6.37 21.33
C TRP A 53 -4.07 -5.65 20.66
N VAL A 54 -4.71 -6.29 19.69
CA VAL A 54 -5.82 -5.73 18.94
C VAL A 54 -7.03 -6.64 19.09
N LEU A 55 -8.13 -6.10 19.58
CA LEU A 55 -9.39 -6.78 19.68
C LEU A 55 -10.45 -5.97 18.94
N ASN A 56 -11.04 -6.56 17.90
CA ASN A 56 -12.07 -5.90 17.07
C ASN A 56 -11.61 -4.53 16.54
N GLY A 57 -10.36 -4.46 16.04
CA GLY A 57 -9.78 -3.23 15.53
C GLY A 57 -9.40 -2.19 16.59
N LYS A 58 -9.47 -2.51 17.88
CA LYS A 58 -9.02 -1.62 18.97
C LYS A 58 -7.76 -2.19 19.61
N ILE A 59 -6.74 -1.36 19.82
CA ILE A 59 -5.54 -1.76 20.56
C ILE A 59 -5.90 -2.03 22.00
N ASN A 60 -5.56 -3.23 22.49
CA ASN A 60 -5.80 -3.66 23.86
C ASN A 60 -4.48 -4.05 24.54
N TYR A 61 -3.96 -3.16 25.37
CA TYR A 61 -2.69 -3.34 26.08
C TYR A 61 -2.73 -4.33 27.26
N ARG A 62 -3.86 -5.01 27.50
CA ARG A 62 -4.04 -5.92 28.64
C ARG A 62 -3.61 -7.35 28.35
N THR A 63 -3.24 -7.67 27.12
CA THR A 63 -2.89 -9.03 26.69
C THR A 63 -1.39 -9.21 26.52
N SER A 64 -0.93 -10.46 26.51
CA SER A 64 0.49 -10.80 26.40
C SER A 64 1.05 -10.50 25.02
N ILE A 65 2.24 -9.93 24.95
CA ILE A 65 2.96 -9.62 23.72
C ILE A 65 3.68 -10.80 23.09
N ILE A 66 3.60 -11.98 23.71
CA ILE A 66 4.33 -13.18 23.25
C ILE A 66 3.78 -13.72 21.90
N GLY A 67 2.64 -13.21 21.46
CA GLY A 67 2.02 -13.59 20.19
C GLY A 67 2.94 -13.46 18.97
N HIS A 68 3.91 -12.55 18.98
CA HIS A 68 4.89 -12.38 17.88
C HIS A 68 5.73 -13.63 17.57
N ARG A 69 5.79 -14.59 18.49
CA ARG A 69 6.51 -15.85 18.30
C ARG A 69 5.71 -16.90 17.52
N TYR A 70 4.42 -16.69 17.35
CA TYR A 70 3.51 -17.72 16.85
C TYR A 70 2.61 -17.16 15.75
N GLY A 71 2.99 -17.47 14.52
CA GLY A 71 2.11 -17.35 13.38
C GLY A 71 1.74 -15.93 12.95
N ILE A 72 0.62 -15.87 12.27
CA ILE A 72 0.04 -14.67 11.70
C ILE A 72 -0.91 -14.06 12.72
N GLN A 73 -0.73 -12.79 13.06
CA GLN A 73 -1.65 -12.07 13.94
C GLN A 73 -2.85 -11.53 13.15
N TRP A 74 -4.04 -11.62 13.71
CA TRP A 74 -5.28 -11.14 13.13
C TRP A 74 -6.01 -10.19 14.09
N SER A 75 -6.55 -9.08 13.57
CA SER A 75 -7.13 -8.00 14.37
C SER A 75 -8.52 -8.30 14.96
N GLY A 76 -9.13 -9.43 14.61
CA GLY A 76 -10.47 -9.82 15.08
C GLY A 76 -11.61 -9.29 14.21
N ASP A 77 -12.84 -9.37 14.74
CA ASP A 77 -14.08 -9.02 14.05
C ASP A 77 -14.21 -7.50 13.89
N ILE A 78 -14.08 -7.01 12.70
CA ILE A 78 -14.10 -5.59 12.36
C ILE A 78 -15.27 -5.25 11.42
N THR A 79 -15.64 -3.97 11.35
CA THR A 79 -16.65 -3.48 10.42
C THR A 79 -16.05 -3.10 9.06
N SER A 80 -16.89 -2.86 8.05
CA SER A 80 -16.41 -2.54 6.69
C SER A 80 -16.26 -1.05 6.41
N GLU A 81 -16.44 -0.18 7.41
CA GLU A 81 -16.47 1.27 7.24
C GLU A 81 -15.07 1.89 7.08
N ALA A 82 -15.03 3.11 6.52
CA ALA A 82 -13.79 3.84 6.21
C ALA A 82 -12.88 4.02 7.43
N LEU A 83 -13.44 4.43 8.57
CA LEU A 83 -12.67 4.59 9.80
C LEU A 83 -12.12 3.29 10.35
N GLN A 84 -12.83 2.18 10.13
CA GLN A 84 -12.29 0.87 10.50
C GLN A 84 -11.09 0.51 9.61
N LEU A 85 -11.16 0.81 8.32
CA LEU A 85 -10.02 0.62 7.41
C LEU A 85 -8.81 1.46 7.88
N ARG A 86 -9.02 2.73 8.23
CA ARG A 86 -7.97 3.58 8.81
C ARG A 86 -7.38 2.97 10.08
N ARG A 87 -8.23 2.48 10.98
CA ARG A 87 -7.77 1.79 12.21
C ARG A 87 -6.96 0.55 11.91
N GLU A 88 -7.37 -0.26 10.94
CA GLU A 88 -6.61 -1.46 10.54
C GLU A 88 -5.23 -1.09 10.00
N LEU A 89 -5.16 -0.05 9.19
CA LEU A 89 -3.88 0.50 8.71
C LEU A 89 -2.99 0.94 9.88
N THR A 90 -3.50 1.80 10.77
CA THR A 90 -2.73 2.29 11.91
C THR A 90 -2.35 1.19 12.89
N ASN A 91 -3.22 0.20 13.11
CA ASN A 91 -2.95 -0.95 13.95
C ASN A 91 -1.84 -1.83 13.33
N MET A 92 -1.92 -2.11 12.04
CA MET A 92 -0.91 -2.88 11.32
C MET A 92 0.47 -2.23 11.47
N VAL A 93 0.58 -0.93 11.15
CA VAL A 93 1.85 -0.20 11.22
C VAL A 93 2.37 -0.12 12.66
N SER A 94 1.50 0.13 13.64
CA SER A 94 1.88 0.19 15.05
C SER A 94 2.36 -1.16 15.57
N MET A 95 1.67 -2.25 15.24
CA MET A 95 2.02 -3.58 15.73
C MET A 95 3.29 -4.12 15.08
N THR A 96 3.48 -3.92 13.80
CA THR A 96 4.72 -4.31 13.12
C THR A 96 5.91 -3.49 13.64
N THR A 97 5.73 -2.19 13.86
CA THR A 97 6.75 -1.30 14.45
C THR A 97 7.12 -1.72 15.88
N ALA A 98 6.14 -2.12 16.68
CA ALA A 98 6.39 -2.60 18.05
C ALA A 98 7.03 -4.00 18.10
N GLY A 99 7.28 -4.64 16.96
CA GLY A 99 7.86 -5.99 16.87
C GLY A 99 6.89 -7.09 17.27
N SER A 100 5.59 -6.82 17.28
CA SER A 100 4.59 -7.80 17.73
C SER A 100 4.33 -8.90 16.72
N SER A 101 4.39 -8.57 15.43
CA SER A 101 4.25 -9.56 14.35
C SER A 101 4.70 -8.97 13.01
N PRO A 102 5.55 -9.67 12.25
CA PRO A 102 5.85 -9.30 10.86
C PRO A 102 4.67 -9.57 9.91
N TYR A 103 3.70 -10.39 10.31
CA TYR A 103 2.59 -10.87 9.49
C TYR A 103 1.24 -10.50 10.10
N MET A 104 0.87 -9.22 10.03
CA MET A 104 -0.45 -8.76 10.46
C MET A 104 -1.51 -9.03 9.39
N SER A 105 -2.67 -9.55 9.80
CA SER A 105 -3.84 -9.83 8.97
C SER A 105 -5.05 -9.03 9.46
N SER A 106 -5.86 -8.56 8.52
CA SER A 106 -7.19 -7.99 8.77
C SER A 106 -8.26 -8.79 8.06
N ASP A 107 -9.52 -8.69 8.51
CA ASP A 107 -10.69 -9.18 7.78
C ASP A 107 -11.00 -8.22 6.63
N LEU A 108 -10.34 -8.39 5.48
CA LEU A 108 -10.48 -7.46 4.36
C LEU A 108 -11.93 -7.35 3.90
N GLY A 109 -12.39 -6.09 3.85
CA GLY A 109 -13.78 -5.76 3.57
C GLY A 109 -14.69 -5.79 4.80
N GLY A 110 -14.14 -6.01 5.99
CA GLY A 110 -14.86 -6.07 7.27
C GLY A 110 -15.56 -7.41 7.51
N PHE A 111 -15.52 -7.91 8.74
CA PHE A 111 -16.26 -9.11 9.17
C PHE A 111 -17.73 -8.80 9.39
N MET A 112 -18.01 -7.76 10.19
CA MET A 112 -19.36 -7.30 10.51
C MET A 112 -19.84 -6.21 9.55
N ARG A 113 -21.16 -6.09 9.34
CA ARG A 113 -21.81 -5.06 8.50
C ARG A 113 -21.30 -5.02 7.06
N ALA A 114 -20.78 -6.11 6.59
CA ALA A 114 -20.30 -6.20 5.22
C ALA A 114 -21.43 -6.08 4.18
N GLU A 115 -22.71 -6.27 4.58
CA GLU A 115 -23.89 -6.00 3.76
C GLU A 115 -24.05 -4.51 3.39
N GLN A 116 -23.40 -3.62 4.11
CA GLN A 116 -23.40 -2.17 3.85
C GLN A 116 -22.19 -1.73 3.00
N GLN A 117 -21.35 -2.68 2.61
CA GLN A 117 -20.16 -2.38 1.83
C GLN A 117 -20.51 -1.82 0.45
N THR A 118 -20.07 -0.60 0.18
CA THR A 118 -20.17 0.02 -1.13
C THR A 118 -19.09 -0.49 -2.08
N ASN A 119 -19.26 -0.27 -3.38
CA ASN A 119 -18.22 -0.56 -4.38
C ASN A 119 -16.90 0.12 -4.04
N GLU A 120 -16.97 1.36 -3.57
CA GLU A 120 -15.82 2.13 -3.15
C GLU A 120 -15.12 1.52 -1.95
N MET A 121 -15.84 1.26 -0.85
CA MET A 121 -15.24 0.66 0.34
C MET A 121 -14.60 -0.69 0.04
N TYR A 122 -15.26 -1.51 -0.79
CA TYR A 122 -14.65 -2.77 -1.24
C TYR A 122 -13.34 -2.52 -2.00
N THR A 123 -13.33 -1.53 -2.91
CA THR A 123 -12.11 -1.15 -3.62
C THR A 123 -10.99 -0.72 -2.66
N ARG A 124 -11.28 0.17 -1.69
CA ARG A 124 -10.27 0.67 -0.73
C ARG A 124 -9.71 -0.46 0.14
N TRP A 125 -10.56 -1.36 0.63
CA TRP A 125 -10.11 -2.55 1.37
C TRP A 125 -9.18 -3.44 0.55
N MET A 126 -9.48 -3.65 -0.73
CA MET A 126 -8.66 -4.48 -1.61
C MET A 126 -7.35 -3.80 -2.00
N GLN A 127 -7.35 -2.47 -2.17
CA GLN A 127 -6.15 -1.66 -2.38
C GLN A 127 -5.19 -1.76 -1.18
N TYR A 128 -5.70 -1.55 0.03
CA TYR A 128 -4.93 -1.73 1.26
C TYR A 128 -4.41 -3.18 1.40
N GLY A 129 -5.29 -4.15 1.23
CA GLY A 129 -4.95 -5.57 1.41
C GLY A 129 -3.87 -6.05 0.47
N ALA A 130 -3.86 -5.61 -0.80
CA ALA A 130 -2.89 -6.05 -1.79
C ALA A 130 -1.43 -5.75 -1.40
N LEU A 131 -1.21 -4.69 -0.62
CA LEU A 131 0.12 -4.26 -0.16
C LEU A 131 0.35 -4.49 1.35
N SER A 132 -0.59 -5.14 2.03
CA SER A 132 -0.45 -5.59 3.42
C SER A 132 0.30 -6.94 3.50
N PRO A 133 0.82 -7.35 4.68
CA PRO A 133 1.53 -8.61 4.79
C PRO A 133 0.68 -9.83 4.41
N ILE A 134 -0.57 -9.88 4.85
CA ILE A 134 -1.49 -10.99 4.57
C ILE A 134 -2.74 -10.49 3.86
N PHE A 135 -2.98 -10.98 2.65
CA PHE A 135 -4.15 -10.66 1.84
C PHE A 135 -5.23 -11.73 2.02
N ARG A 136 -6.18 -11.50 2.93
CA ARG A 136 -7.23 -12.45 3.29
C ARG A 136 -8.59 -11.77 3.39
N ILE A 137 -9.54 -12.23 2.60
CA ILE A 137 -10.94 -11.80 2.66
C ILE A 137 -11.68 -12.63 3.71
N HIS A 138 -12.50 -11.98 4.54
CA HIS A 138 -13.35 -12.65 5.51
C HIS A 138 -14.67 -11.90 5.75
N SER A 139 -15.76 -12.62 6.10
CA SER A 139 -17.05 -12.03 6.45
C SER A 139 -17.89 -12.97 7.30
N SER A 140 -18.71 -12.40 8.19
CA SER A 140 -19.73 -13.14 8.92
C SER A 140 -20.92 -13.53 8.01
N SER A 141 -21.51 -14.68 8.29
CA SER A 141 -22.79 -15.11 7.71
C SER A 141 -24.00 -14.75 8.58
N ASP A 142 -23.80 -14.20 9.79
CA ASP A 142 -24.81 -14.11 10.83
C ASP A 142 -25.85 -13.00 10.64
N TYR A 143 -25.64 -12.12 9.68
CA TYR A 143 -26.52 -10.98 9.44
C TYR A 143 -27.36 -11.16 8.17
N SER A 144 -28.20 -12.20 8.14
CA SER A 144 -29.30 -12.41 7.18
C SER A 144 -28.98 -12.31 5.67
N LYS A 145 -27.79 -11.93 5.28
CA LYS A 145 -27.32 -11.84 3.89
C LYS A 145 -25.89 -12.32 3.80
N THR A 146 -25.71 -13.47 3.17
CA THR A 146 -24.38 -13.94 2.79
C THR A 146 -23.75 -12.93 1.83
N ILE A 147 -22.67 -12.27 2.25
CA ILE A 147 -21.94 -11.36 1.39
C ILE A 147 -20.82 -12.13 0.76
N ASN A 148 -20.92 -12.28 -0.53
CA ASN A 148 -19.88 -12.85 -1.33
C ASN A 148 -18.92 -11.74 -1.76
N LYS A 149 -17.78 -11.62 -1.08
CA LYS A 149 -16.72 -10.66 -1.38
C LYS A 149 -15.79 -11.10 -2.51
N LEU A 150 -16.13 -12.13 -3.24
CA LEU A 150 -15.33 -12.55 -4.39
C LEU A 150 -15.39 -11.47 -5.48
N PRO A 151 -14.27 -11.14 -6.12
CA PRO A 151 -14.17 -9.99 -7.03
C PRO A 151 -15.10 -10.08 -8.24
N TYR A 152 -15.51 -11.28 -8.64
CA TYR A 152 -16.41 -11.51 -9.76
C TYR A 152 -17.90 -11.52 -9.37
N ASN A 153 -18.24 -11.22 -8.14
CA ASN A 153 -19.64 -11.20 -7.70
C ASN A 153 -20.40 -10.04 -8.35
N SER A 154 -21.63 -10.33 -8.85
CA SER A 154 -22.49 -9.39 -9.54
C SER A 154 -22.98 -8.21 -8.69
N GLN A 155 -22.79 -8.23 -7.38
CA GLN A 155 -23.07 -7.07 -6.51
C GLN A 155 -22.10 -5.92 -6.76
N TYR A 156 -20.91 -6.19 -7.31
CA TYR A 156 -19.92 -5.17 -7.63
C TYR A 156 -19.99 -4.78 -9.10
N THR A 157 -19.81 -3.49 -9.38
CA THR A 157 -19.77 -2.99 -10.76
C THR A 157 -18.58 -3.57 -11.51
N ALA A 158 -18.67 -3.61 -12.85
CA ALA A 158 -17.57 -4.07 -13.71
C ALA A 158 -16.28 -3.25 -13.47
N ALA A 159 -16.40 -1.94 -13.25
CA ALA A 159 -15.27 -1.08 -12.91
C ALA A 159 -14.59 -1.51 -11.61
N THR A 160 -15.38 -1.72 -10.54
CA THR A 160 -14.86 -2.23 -9.25
C THR A 160 -14.16 -3.58 -9.43
N GLN A 161 -14.78 -4.52 -10.16
CA GLN A 161 -14.19 -5.84 -10.42
C GLN A 161 -12.85 -5.73 -11.15
N THR A 162 -12.73 -4.81 -12.11
CA THR A 162 -11.48 -4.57 -12.85
C THR A 162 -10.40 -4.02 -11.92
N ILE A 163 -10.71 -2.98 -11.15
CA ILE A 163 -9.74 -2.37 -10.21
C ILE A 163 -9.25 -3.42 -9.21
N VAL A 164 -10.16 -4.15 -8.59
CA VAL A 164 -9.82 -5.17 -7.58
C VAL A 164 -8.93 -6.25 -8.19
N ARG A 165 -9.23 -6.72 -9.39
CA ARG A 165 -8.40 -7.69 -10.12
C ARG A 165 -6.99 -7.14 -10.37
N ASN A 166 -6.87 -5.88 -10.76
CA ASN A 166 -5.57 -5.25 -10.98
C ASN A 166 -4.73 -5.23 -9.70
N TYR A 167 -5.31 -4.92 -8.54
CA TYR A 167 -4.61 -4.96 -7.26
C TYR A 167 -4.27 -6.39 -6.80
N MET A 168 -5.13 -7.36 -7.08
CA MET A 168 -4.79 -8.78 -6.86
C MET A 168 -3.61 -9.19 -7.74
N ASN A 169 -3.62 -8.82 -9.02
CA ASN A 169 -2.50 -9.09 -9.91
C ASN A 169 -1.22 -8.39 -9.45
N LEU A 170 -1.30 -7.13 -9.00
CA LEU A 170 -0.17 -6.41 -8.40
C LEU A 170 0.46 -7.21 -7.25
N ARG A 171 -0.37 -7.74 -6.34
CA ARG A 171 0.11 -8.60 -5.25
C ARG A 171 0.88 -9.80 -5.77
N TYR A 172 0.38 -10.47 -6.80
CA TYR A 172 1.04 -11.63 -7.42
C TYR A 172 2.29 -11.23 -8.20
N ASN A 173 2.29 -10.11 -8.90
CA ASN A 173 3.51 -9.58 -9.55
C ASN A 173 4.63 -9.35 -8.52
N LEU A 174 4.30 -8.84 -7.33
CA LEU A 174 5.25 -8.57 -6.26
C LEU A 174 5.60 -9.79 -5.39
N LEU A 175 5.23 -11.02 -5.79
CA LEU A 175 5.52 -12.23 -5.02
C LEU A 175 7.01 -12.37 -4.65
N PRO A 176 7.98 -12.12 -5.56
CA PRO A 176 9.40 -12.21 -5.19
C PRO A 176 9.81 -11.23 -4.09
N LEU A 177 9.23 -10.02 -4.09
CA LEU A 177 9.45 -9.03 -3.04
C LEU A 177 8.89 -9.52 -1.70
N PHE A 178 7.62 -9.93 -1.67
CA PHE A 178 6.99 -10.42 -0.43
C PHE A 178 7.69 -11.64 0.14
N TYR A 179 8.13 -12.55 -0.73
CA TYR A 179 8.83 -13.76 -0.32
C TYR A 179 10.20 -13.46 0.28
N THR A 180 10.97 -12.59 -0.37
CA THR A 180 12.25 -12.11 0.16
C THR A 180 12.09 -11.38 1.49
N LEU A 181 11.07 -10.49 1.62
CA LEU A 181 10.79 -9.79 2.88
C LEU A 181 10.37 -10.74 4.00
N GLY A 182 9.66 -11.83 3.66
CA GLY A 182 9.33 -12.89 4.62
C GLY A 182 10.57 -13.58 5.16
N HIS A 183 11.55 -13.88 4.31
CA HIS A 183 12.84 -14.43 4.74
C HIS A 183 13.67 -13.41 5.53
N GLU A 184 13.71 -12.15 5.11
CA GLU A 184 14.37 -11.08 5.87
C GLU A 184 13.77 -10.96 7.28
N ALA A 185 12.45 -11.07 7.42
CA ALA A 185 11.79 -11.06 8.72
C ALA A 185 12.21 -12.24 9.58
N TYR A 186 12.40 -13.41 9.00
CA TYR A 186 12.91 -14.59 9.70
C TYR A 186 14.35 -14.38 10.19
N GLU A 187 15.24 -13.86 9.36
CA GLU A 187 16.66 -13.68 9.71
C GLU A 187 16.89 -12.52 10.68
N THR A 188 16.17 -11.40 10.51
CA THR A 188 16.50 -10.13 11.17
C THR A 188 15.44 -9.65 12.16
N GLY A 189 14.22 -10.17 12.07
CA GLY A 189 13.07 -9.67 12.81
C GLY A 189 12.44 -8.39 12.20
N LEU A 190 12.98 -7.87 11.09
CA LEU A 190 12.38 -6.71 10.42
C LEU A 190 11.02 -7.08 9.83
N PRO A 191 9.94 -6.33 10.12
CA PRO A 191 8.62 -6.63 9.54
C PRO A 191 8.58 -6.33 8.04
N LEU A 192 7.60 -6.91 7.34
CA LEU A 192 7.39 -6.65 5.91
C LEU A 192 6.96 -5.19 5.68
N THR A 193 6.04 -4.71 6.53
CA THR A 193 5.56 -3.32 6.52
C THR A 193 6.19 -2.57 7.67
N ARG A 194 6.85 -1.46 7.38
CA ARG A 194 7.70 -0.71 8.32
C ARG A 194 7.24 0.73 8.40
N ARG A 195 7.04 1.26 9.59
CA ARG A 195 6.87 2.70 9.74
C ARG A 195 8.15 3.39 9.25
N LEU A 196 8.03 4.60 8.72
CA LEU A 196 9.15 5.29 8.06
C LEU A 196 10.33 5.52 9.00
N ASP A 197 10.09 5.64 10.32
CA ASP A 197 11.13 5.85 11.34
C ASP A 197 12.07 4.64 11.60
N PHE A 198 11.89 3.53 10.87
CA PHE A 198 12.94 2.52 10.74
C PHE A 198 14.17 3.03 9.98
N TYR A 199 14.00 4.06 9.15
CA TYR A 199 15.04 4.58 8.24
C TYR A 199 15.21 6.10 8.27
N TYR A 200 14.25 6.84 8.84
CA TYR A 200 14.19 8.30 8.79
C TYR A 200 13.88 8.84 10.19
N ASP A 201 14.59 9.90 10.61
CA ASP A 201 14.54 10.42 11.99
C ASP A 201 13.53 11.57 12.18
N GLU A 202 12.92 12.08 11.10
CA GLU A 202 12.00 13.20 11.12
C GLU A 202 10.73 12.86 11.91
N PRO A 203 10.11 13.84 12.59
CA PRO A 203 8.90 13.61 13.39
C PRO A 203 7.74 13.02 12.57
N GLU A 204 7.61 13.44 11.31
CA GLU A 204 6.58 13.01 10.36
C GLU A 204 6.72 11.52 10.01
N ALA A 205 7.94 10.98 10.06
CA ALA A 205 8.22 9.55 9.84
C ALA A 205 7.57 8.62 10.88
N LYS A 206 7.00 9.17 11.97
CA LYS A 206 6.30 8.42 13.01
C LYS A 206 4.79 8.30 12.78
N ASP A 207 4.30 8.77 11.65
CA ASP A 207 2.90 8.56 11.27
C ASP A 207 2.62 7.07 11.07
N ASN A 208 1.47 6.60 11.54
CA ASN A 208 1.01 5.23 11.37
C ASN A 208 0.01 5.07 10.21
N THR A 209 -0.24 6.10 9.41
CA THR A 209 -1.16 6.05 8.27
C THR A 209 -0.47 5.77 6.94
N GLU A 210 0.86 5.66 6.96
CA GLU A 210 1.69 5.29 5.82
C GLU A 210 2.84 4.39 6.27
N TYR A 211 3.40 3.64 5.34
CA TYR A 211 4.46 2.68 5.66
C TYR A 211 5.33 2.37 4.44
N LEU A 212 6.50 1.81 4.70
CA LEU A 212 7.35 1.19 3.71
C LEU A 212 7.04 -0.31 3.61
N LEU A 213 6.77 -0.81 2.42
CA LEU A 213 6.83 -2.24 2.12
C LEU A 213 8.29 -2.59 1.78
N GLY A 214 8.94 -3.29 2.70
CA GLY A 214 10.40 -3.42 2.70
C GLY A 214 11.08 -2.08 3.00
N ARG A 215 11.93 -1.63 2.08
CA ARG A 215 12.65 -0.36 2.17
C ARG A 215 12.26 0.64 1.08
N ASP A 216 11.82 0.13 -0.07
CA ASP A 216 11.87 0.86 -1.31
C ASP A 216 10.50 1.20 -1.91
N LEU A 217 9.39 0.74 -1.30
CA LEU A 217 8.04 1.12 -1.68
C LEU A 217 7.34 1.84 -0.52
N LEU A 218 7.07 3.14 -0.69
CA LEU A 218 6.23 3.91 0.23
C LEU A 218 4.77 3.71 -0.17
N VAL A 219 3.95 3.27 0.77
CA VAL A 219 2.53 2.97 0.59
C VAL A 219 1.72 3.84 1.54
N ALA A 220 0.81 4.63 0.97
CA ALA A 220 -0.06 5.53 1.71
C ALA A 220 -1.53 5.25 1.35
N PRO A 221 -2.15 4.19 1.93
CA PRO A 221 -3.49 3.75 1.57
C PRO A 221 -4.55 4.83 1.80
N LEU A 222 -5.56 4.82 0.94
CA LEU A 222 -6.75 5.65 1.07
C LEU A 222 -7.85 4.85 1.77
N TRP A 223 -8.60 5.48 2.67
CA TRP A 223 -9.68 4.83 3.42
C TRP A 223 -11.07 5.42 3.17
N SER A 224 -11.16 6.54 2.45
CA SER A 224 -12.44 7.17 2.07
C SER A 224 -12.45 7.66 0.64
N ALA A 225 -13.66 7.94 0.10
CA ALA A 225 -13.85 8.52 -1.25
C ALA A 225 -13.58 10.01 -1.30
N TYR A 226 -13.55 10.67 -0.16
CA TYR A 226 -13.61 12.12 -0.08
C TYR A 226 -12.32 12.72 0.51
N GLY A 227 -11.19 12.10 0.21
CA GLY A 227 -9.95 12.50 0.85
C GLY A 227 -9.95 12.11 2.32
N GLU A 228 -9.16 12.81 3.09
CA GLU A 228 -9.14 12.66 4.54
C GLU A 228 -10.29 13.44 5.21
N GLY A 229 -11.51 13.44 4.68
CA GLY A 229 -12.67 14.16 5.25
C GLY A 229 -12.91 13.94 6.74
N ASP A 230 -11.88 13.66 7.49
CA ASP A 230 -11.72 13.49 8.93
C ASP A 230 -10.60 14.40 9.49
N ASP A 231 -10.10 15.37 8.74
CA ASP A 231 -9.32 16.47 9.31
C ASP A 231 -10.18 17.19 10.34
N VAL A 232 -9.71 17.19 11.59
CA VAL A 232 -10.47 17.84 12.65
C VAL A 232 -10.51 19.34 12.40
N VAL A 233 -11.70 19.93 12.50
CA VAL A 233 -11.85 21.37 12.34
C VAL A 233 -11.02 22.11 13.37
N PRO A 234 -10.05 22.95 12.96
CA PRO A 234 -9.14 23.60 13.88
C PRO A 234 -9.86 24.55 14.85
N LYS A 235 -9.43 24.57 16.11
CA LYS A 235 -9.97 25.51 17.13
C LYS A 235 -9.92 26.97 16.72
N SER A 236 -8.99 27.35 15.83
CA SER A 236 -8.91 28.72 15.28
C SER A 236 -10.14 29.12 14.46
N TRP A 237 -10.94 28.15 13.98
CA TRP A 237 -12.18 28.44 13.26
C TRP A 237 -13.33 28.81 14.21
N PHE A 238 -13.18 28.63 15.54
CA PHE A 238 -14.14 28.95 16.59
C PHE A 238 -13.65 30.11 17.49
N PRO A 239 -13.44 31.32 17.00
CA PRO A 239 -12.79 32.39 17.78
C PRO A 239 -13.56 32.80 19.05
N GLU A 240 -14.88 32.61 19.06
CA GLU A 240 -15.74 32.88 20.21
C GLU A 240 -16.00 31.64 21.09
N GLY A 241 -15.51 30.46 20.66
CA GLY A 241 -15.82 29.17 21.24
C GLY A 241 -17.28 28.76 21.02
N LEU A 242 -17.62 27.61 21.59
CA LEU A 242 -18.95 26.99 21.50
C LEU A 242 -19.57 26.85 22.89
N THR A 243 -20.89 26.95 22.96
CA THR A 243 -21.66 26.51 24.14
C THR A 243 -22.02 25.04 23.93
N VAL A 244 -21.82 24.19 24.92
CA VAL A 244 -22.26 22.80 24.90
C VAL A 244 -23.34 22.57 25.96
N THR A 245 -24.40 21.88 25.53
CA THR A 245 -25.51 21.45 26.40
C THR A 245 -25.64 19.95 26.36
N TYR A 246 -25.60 19.30 27.52
CA TYR A 246 -25.71 17.86 27.66
C TYR A 246 -27.07 17.43 28.16
N TYR A 247 -27.58 16.29 27.68
CA TYR A 247 -28.82 15.66 28.12
C TYR A 247 -28.55 14.18 28.44
N ASN A 248 -29.14 13.67 29.52
CA ASN A 248 -29.08 12.26 29.90
C ASN A 248 -30.07 11.37 29.13
N ASN A 249 -30.21 11.66 27.84
CA ASN A 249 -31.00 10.92 26.87
C ASN A 249 -30.46 11.16 25.46
N THR A 250 -30.89 10.32 24.50
CA THR A 250 -30.45 10.39 23.10
C THR A 250 -31.33 11.28 22.22
N THR A 251 -32.27 12.02 22.81
CA THR A 251 -33.28 12.82 22.08
C THR A 251 -33.06 14.32 22.16
N MET A 252 -32.05 14.78 22.90
CA MET A 252 -31.73 16.21 23.12
C MET A 252 -32.91 16.98 23.72
N SER A 253 -33.64 16.40 24.66
CA SER A 253 -34.89 16.97 25.17
C SER A 253 -35.03 16.76 26.68
N GLY A 254 -35.92 17.52 27.30
CA GLY A 254 -36.17 17.48 28.74
C GLY A 254 -35.11 18.24 29.55
N ASP A 255 -34.81 17.74 30.75
CA ASP A 255 -33.92 18.43 31.69
C ASP A 255 -32.47 18.41 31.20
N VAL A 256 -31.82 19.58 31.26
CA VAL A 256 -30.40 19.75 30.96
C VAL A 256 -29.57 19.10 32.06
N ALA A 257 -28.71 18.17 31.71
CA ALA A 257 -27.85 17.45 32.64
C ALA A 257 -26.62 18.30 33.03
N ALA A 258 -26.03 19.01 32.06
CA ALA A 258 -24.90 19.93 32.28
C ALA A 258 -24.81 20.93 31.13
N THR A 259 -24.12 22.04 31.36
CA THR A 259 -23.73 23.03 30.34
C THR A 259 -22.25 23.36 30.49
N GLY A 260 -21.60 23.71 29.35
CA GLY A 260 -20.19 24.04 29.36
C GLY A 260 -19.79 24.92 28.18
N LYS A 261 -18.48 25.11 28.07
CA LYS A 261 -17.84 25.77 26.91
C LYS A 261 -16.86 24.79 26.27
N ALA A 262 -16.79 24.82 24.93
CA ALA A 262 -15.82 24.10 24.13
C ALA A 262 -15.07 25.07 23.22
N VAL A 263 -13.82 24.82 22.94
CA VAL A 263 -13.00 25.60 22.00
C VAL A 263 -12.98 24.99 20.59
N ASP A 264 -13.34 23.71 20.53
CA ASP A 264 -13.44 22.89 19.31
C ASP A 264 -14.44 21.75 19.55
N ILE A 265 -14.57 20.86 18.58
CA ILE A 265 -15.33 19.60 18.72
C ILE A 265 -14.39 18.45 18.33
N ASP A 266 -13.51 18.08 19.27
CA ASP A 266 -12.58 16.95 19.15
C ASP A 266 -12.51 16.22 20.49
N PHE A 267 -13.44 15.30 20.69
CA PHE A 267 -13.59 14.57 21.94
C PHE A 267 -13.53 13.06 21.70
N ASP A 268 -12.80 12.39 22.57
CA ASP A 268 -12.82 10.94 22.74
C ASP A 268 -12.97 10.66 24.24
N TRP A 269 -14.18 10.38 24.67
CA TRP A 269 -14.48 10.11 26.08
C TRP A 269 -14.30 8.62 26.43
N GLY A 270 -14.09 7.75 25.41
CA GLY A 270 -14.06 6.31 25.59
C GLY A 270 -15.34 5.83 26.28
N ASP A 271 -15.21 4.94 27.27
CA ASP A 271 -16.32 4.47 28.11
C ASP A 271 -16.66 5.44 29.26
N GLY A 272 -16.15 6.68 29.24
CA GLY A 272 -16.29 7.68 30.30
C GLY A 272 -17.43 8.68 30.09
N SER A 273 -17.77 9.44 31.16
CA SER A 273 -18.73 10.53 31.08
C SER A 273 -18.09 11.80 30.50
N PRO A 274 -18.79 12.56 29.63
CA PRO A 274 -18.26 13.81 29.05
C PRO A 274 -18.18 14.97 30.09
N ALA A 275 -19.00 14.95 31.13
CA ALA A 275 -19.02 15.98 32.15
C ALA A 275 -19.69 15.48 33.44
N SER A 276 -19.42 16.15 34.55
CA SER A 276 -20.08 15.86 35.85
C SER A 276 -21.60 15.98 35.72
N GLY A 277 -22.33 14.96 36.14
CA GLY A 277 -23.79 14.88 36.04
C GLY A 277 -24.32 14.29 34.73
N VAL A 278 -23.45 14.04 33.76
CA VAL A 278 -23.82 13.35 32.50
C VAL A 278 -23.50 11.86 32.60
N LYS A 279 -24.38 11.03 32.06
CA LYS A 279 -24.18 9.58 32.00
C LYS A 279 -23.02 9.21 31.10
N THR A 280 -22.48 8.00 31.24
CA THR A 280 -21.50 7.41 30.32
C THR A 280 -22.16 6.94 29.03
N ASP A 281 -23.40 6.41 29.14
CA ASP A 281 -24.22 5.91 28.04
C ASP A 281 -25.56 6.61 27.98
N ASN A 282 -26.25 6.53 26.85
CA ASN A 282 -27.58 7.13 26.63
C ASN A 282 -27.60 8.64 26.97
N PHE A 283 -26.65 9.38 26.39
CA PHE A 283 -26.61 10.83 26.48
C PHE A 283 -26.55 11.49 25.12
N SER A 284 -26.75 12.80 25.08
CA SER A 284 -26.53 13.62 23.90
C SER A 284 -25.87 14.95 24.28
N ALA A 285 -25.12 15.52 23.33
CA ALA A 285 -24.49 16.83 23.47
C ALA A 285 -24.86 17.71 22.28
N VAL A 286 -25.13 18.99 22.54
CA VAL A 286 -25.40 19.98 21.50
C VAL A 286 -24.40 21.11 21.63
N PHE A 287 -23.57 21.31 20.62
CA PHE A 287 -22.60 22.38 20.50
C PHE A 287 -23.20 23.48 19.61
N GLU A 288 -23.24 24.70 20.11
CA GLU A 288 -23.79 25.85 19.39
C GLU A 288 -22.85 27.06 19.47
N GLY A 289 -22.68 27.74 18.33
CA GLY A 289 -21.84 28.93 18.24
C GLY A 289 -21.62 29.36 16.80
N LYS A 290 -20.58 30.16 16.60
CA LYS A 290 -20.16 30.60 15.26
C LYS A 290 -18.82 30.00 14.91
N PHE A 291 -18.60 29.72 13.63
CA PHE A 291 -17.31 29.31 13.11
C PHE A 291 -17.00 29.99 11.79
N THR A 292 -15.72 30.17 11.50
CA THR A 292 -15.21 30.83 10.31
C THR A 292 -14.14 29.97 9.69
N PRO A 293 -14.42 29.24 8.60
CA PRO A 293 -13.42 28.44 7.88
C PRO A 293 -12.28 29.32 7.37
N ALA A 294 -11.03 28.83 7.47
CA ALA A 294 -9.87 29.50 6.92
C ALA A 294 -9.72 29.25 5.40
N GLU A 295 -10.41 28.27 4.87
CA GLU A 295 -10.38 27.86 3.46
C GLU A 295 -11.77 27.42 2.98
N ASP A 296 -11.94 27.33 1.65
CA ASP A 296 -13.15 26.75 1.07
C ASP A 296 -13.21 25.26 1.40
N CYS A 297 -14.28 24.81 2.05
CA CYS A 297 -14.36 23.45 2.57
C CYS A 297 -15.78 22.88 2.62
N TYR A 298 -15.85 21.58 2.87
CA TYR A 298 -17.05 20.85 3.28
C TYR A 298 -16.89 20.40 4.72
N ILE A 299 -17.98 20.17 5.45
CA ILE A 299 -17.93 19.75 6.85
C ILE A 299 -18.69 18.46 7.09
N GLY A 300 -18.31 17.78 8.16
CA GLY A 300 -18.91 16.52 8.59
C GLY A 300 -18.67 16.21 10.05
N GLY A 301 -18.89 14.95 10.39
CA GLY A 301 -18.63 14.43 11.73
C GLY A 301 -18.06 13.03 11.71
N VAL A 302 -17.13 12.80 12.63
CA VAL A 302 -16.63 11.47 13.01
C VAL A 302 -17.15 11.21 14.40
N VAL A 303 -18.08 10.28 14.53
CA VAL A 303 -18.82 10.07 15.78
C VAL A 303 -19.09 8.59 16.05
N ASP A 304 -19.15 8.27 17.31
CA ASP A 304 -19.68 7.02 17.84
C ASP A 304 -20.74 7.41 18.88
N ASP A 305 -22.04 7.38 18.60
CA ASP A 305 -22.86 6.70 17.61
C ASP A 305 -23.45 7.59 16.49
N GLY A 306 -23.88 8.81 16.78
CA GLY A 306 -24.71 9.58 15.86
C GLY A 306 -24.50 11.09 15.90
N VAL A 307 -24.74 11.74 14.74
CA VAL A 307 -24.57 13.18 14.56
C VAL A 307 -25.65 13.81 13.69
N ARG A 308 -25.95 15.06 13.99
CA ARG A 308 -26.68 15.99 13.12
C ARG A 308 -25.97 17.32 13.11
N ILE A 309 -25.84 17.93 11.93
CA ILE A 309 -25.18 19.25 11.80
C ILE A 309 -26.12 20.20 11.06
N TRP A 310 -26.22 21.41 11.57
CA TRP A 310 -26.91 22.53 10.94
C TRP A 310 -25.92 23.68 10.75
N VAL A 311 -25.98 24.29 9.56
CA VAL A 311 -25.25 25.51 9.22
C VAL A 311 -26.28 26.55 8.84
N ASP A 312 -26.25 27.70 9.48
CA ASP A 312 -27.22 28.80 9.34
C ASP A 312 -28.69 28.32 9.41
N GLY A 313 -28.93 27.39 10.33
CA GLY A 313 -30.25 26.80 10.57
C GLY A 313 -30.68 25.72 9.57
N LYS A 314 -29.92 25.48 8.50
CA LYS A 314 -30.17 24.41 7.55
C LYS A 314 -29.46 23.13 7.98
N GLN A 315 -30.19 22.02 8.10
CA GLN A 315 -29.60 20.72 8.38
C GLN A 315 -28.81 20.21 7.16
N VAL A 316 -27.50 20.01 7.35
CA VAL A 316 -26.56 19.58 6.30
C VAL A 316 -26.13 18.13 6.50
N VAL A 317 -26.07 17.64 7.75
CA VAL A 317 -25.79 16.24 8.08
C VAL A 317 -26.90 15.68 8.95
N ASN A 318 -27.35 14.45 8.65
CA ASN A 318 -28.27 13.69 9.48
C ASN A 318 -27.90 12.21 9.49
N LYS A 319 -27.08 11.82 10.47
CA LYS A 319 -26.69 10.43 10.73
C LYS A 319 -26.94 10.13 12.21
N TRP A 320 -28.21 10.10 12.61
CA TRP A 320 -28.62 10.01 14.00
C TRP A 320 -28.71 8.58 14.54
N THR A 321 -28.89 7.62 13.66
CA THR A 321 -28.97 6.20 14.01
C THR A 321 -27.73 5.48 13.53
N GLY A 322 -27.07 4.86 14.42
CA GLY A 322 -25.84 4.09 14.22
C GLY A 322 -25.46 3.49 15.57
N GLY A 323 -24.50 2.68 15.66
CA GLY A 323 -24.02 2.10 16.90
C GLY A 323 -22.57 1.69 16.73
N TRP A 324 -21.74 2.54 16.22
CA TRP A 324 -20.30 2.34 16.00
C TRP A 324 -19.73 3.60 15.39
N LEU A 325 -18.43 3.77 15.49
CA LEU A 325 -17.73 4.91 14.90
C LEU A 325 -18.04 5.06 13.41
N VAL A 326 -18.66 6.18 13.04
CA VAL A 326 -19.01 6.52 11.66
C VAL A 326 -18.40 7.85 11.26
N SER A 327 -18.00 7.96 9.99
CA SER A 327 -17.68 9.22 9.33
C SER A 327 -18.83 9.60 8.40
N CYS A 328 -19.21 10.85 8.39
CA CYS A 328 -20.19 11.39 7.46
C CYS A 328 -19.85 12.83 7.10
N MET A 329 -19.90 13.14 5.80
CA MET A 329 -19.54 14.44 5.23
C MET A 329 -20.69 14.98 4.39
N ASP A 330 -20.97 16.28 4.49
CA ASP A 330 -21.83 16.97 3.54
C ASP A 330 -21.01 17.55 2.40
N MET A 331 -21.00 16.91 1.26
CA MET A 331 -20.31 17.36 0.04
C MET A 331 -21.18 18.25 -0.87
N ASN A 332 -22.34 18.71 -0.40
CA ASN A 332 -23.26 19.52 -1.20
C ASN A 332 -23.28 21.00 -0.82
N HIS A 333 -22.81 21.34 0.39
CA HIS A 333 -22.77 22.70 0.88
C HIS A 333 -21.34 23.19 1.05
N LEU A 334 -20.81 23.80 -0.03
CA LEU A 334 -19.49 24.42 0.01
C LEU A 334 -19.53 25.65 0.92
N LEU A 335 -18.73 25.62 1.98
CA LEU A 335 -18.47 26.74 2.88
C LEU A 335 -17.30 27.57 2.34
N LYS A 336 -17.42 28.89 2.43
CA LYS A 336 -16.43 29.83 1.89
C LYS A 336 -15.46 30.30 2.97
N ALA A 337 -14.19 30.37 2.61
CA ALA A 337 -13.13 30.94 3.44
C ALA A 337 -13.49 32.33 3.95
N GLY A 338 -13.23 32.59 5.22
CA GLY A 338 -13.47 33.90 5.85
C GLY A 338 -14.94 34.25 6.09
N THR A 339 -15.90 33.40 5.69
CA THR A 339 -17.33 33.61 5.97
C THR A 339 -17.69 33.01 7.32
N THR A 340 -18.34 33.78 8.17
CA THR A 340 -18.80 33.32 9.48
C THR A 340 -20.18 32.69 9.38
N TYR A 341 -20.28 31.45 9.82
CA TYR A 341 -21.51 30.64 9.81
C TYR A 341 -21.99 30.39 11.25
N THR A 342 -23.30 30.22 11.42
CA THR A 342 -23.87 29.71 12.68
C THR A 342 -23.89 28.19 12.65
N LEU A 343 -23.28 27.59 13.67
CA LEU A 343 -23.21 26.13 13.83
C LEU A 343 -24.16 25.65 14.92
N LYS A 344 -24.85 24.56 14.62
CA LYS A 344 -25.39 23.64 15.62
C LYS A 344 -24.92 22.24 15.28
N PHE A 345 -24.13 21.64 16.17
CA PHE A 345 -23.63 20.29 16.04
C PHE A 345 -24.21 19.46 17.19
N ALA A 346 -24.98 18.45 16.88
CA ALA A 346 -25.62 17.58 17.85
C ALA A 346 -25.02 16.18 17.75
N PHE A 347 -24.60 15.67 18.89
CA PHE A 347 -24.01 14.36 19.10
C PHE A 347 -24.92 13.48 19.94
N ARG A 348 -24.87 12.20 19.70
CA ARG A 348 -25.60 11.18 20.46
C ARG A 348 -24.69 10.01 20.77
N GLU A 349 -24.70 9.57 22.03
CA GLU A 349 -24.15 8.32 22.52
C GLU A 349 -25.24 7.36 22.97
N GLY A 350 -25.22 6.12 22.47
CA GLY A 350 -26.13 5.06 22.90
C GLY A 350 -25.51 4.17 23.96
N SER A 351 -24.42 3.49 23.65
CA SER A 351 -23.68 2.65 24.58
C SER A 351 -22.28 2.32 24.07
N GLY A 352 -21.31 2.27 24.96
CA GLY A 352 -19.92 1.90 24.67
C GLY A 352 -18.98 3.09 24.64
N GLY A 353 -18.07 3.12 23.67
CA GLY A 353 -17.12 4.22 23.54
C GLY A 353 -17.71 5.43 22.84
N ALA A 354 -17.54 6.64 23.40
CA ALA A 354 -18.08 7.88 22.87
C ALA A 354 -16.99 8.72 22.18
N VAL A 355 -17.10 8.91 20.86
CA VAL A 355 -16.24 9.77 20.04
C VAL A 355 -17.09 10.85 19.39
N CYS A 356 -16.65 12.11 19.48
CA CYS A 356 -17.39 13.24 18.93
C CYS A 356 -16.40 14.24 18.31
N ARG A 357 -16.28 14.23 16.98
CA ARG A 357 -15.38 15.11 16.23
C ARG A 357 -16.12 15.82 15.10
N MET A 358 -15.90 17.12 14.96
CA MET A 358 -16.25 17.86 13.76
C MET A 358 -15.06 17.84 12.80
N VAL A 359 -15.31 17.43 11.56
CA VAL A 359 -14.27 17.27 10.55
C VAL A 359 -14.59 18.07 9.30
N TYR A 360 -13.58 18.32 8.46
CA TYR A 360 -13.76 19.00 7.20
C TYR A 360 -13.01 18.30 6.06
N ALA A 361 -13.43 18.60 4.84
CA ALA A 361 -12.74 18.22 3.61
C ALA A 361 -12.47 19.47 2.77
N HIS A 362 -11.33 19.54 2.12
CA HIS A 362 -10.97 20.64 1.23
C HIS A 362 -11.92 20.72 0.02
N ALA A 363 -12.21 21.91 -0.45
CA ALA A 363 -13.09 22.10 -1.63
C ALA A 363 -12.54 21.41 -2.89
N THR A 364 -11.22 21.32 -3.01
CA THR A 364 -10.51 20.65 -4.11
C THR A 364 -10.70 19.13 -4.12
N ASP A 365 -11.12 18.55 -3.00
CA ASP A 365 -11.24 17.09 -2.86
C ASP A 365 -12.57 16.55 -3.38
N LYS A 366 -13.47 17.44 -3.83
CA LYS A 366 -14.76 17.01 -4.36
C LYS A 366 -14.60 16.22 -5.66
N GLY A 367 -14.93 14.94 -5.61
CA GLY A 367 -14.88 14.02 -6.75
C GLY A 367 -13.51 13.38 -6.99
N VAL A 368 -12.51 13.71 -6.17
CA VAL A 368 -11.20 13.03 -6.11
C VAL A 368 -10.90 12.68 -4.67
N THR A 369 -10.14 11.62 -4.46
CA THR A 369 -9.62 11.29 -3.14
C THR A 369 -8.23 11.87 -3.00
N ALA A 370 -8.00 12.66 -1.96
CA ALA A 370 -6.70 13.24 -1.69
C ALA A 370 -6.28 12.96 -0.26
N ARG A 371 -4.97 12.88 -0.01
CA ARG A 371 -4.38 12.87 1.32
C ARG A 371 -3.01 13.51 1.31
N ASP A 372 -2.59 13.92 2.49
CA ASP A 372 -1.21 14.32 2.73
C ASP A 372 -0.36 13.07 2.92
N VAL A 373 0.79 13.04 2.25
CA VAL A 373 1.77 11.96 2.31
C VAL A 373 3.14 12.58 2.60
N TYR A 374 3.81 12.10 3.63
CA TYR A 374 5.17 12.51 3.93
C TYR A 374 6.16 11.74 3.04
N MET A 375 6.91 12.47 2.23
CA MET A 375 7.99 11.95 1.40
C MET A 375 9.32 12.20 2.10
N PRO A 376 9.98 11.18 2.67
CA PRO A 376 11.30 11.35 3.27
C PRO A 376 12.37 11.67 2.22
N ALA A 377 13.55 12.08 2.66
CA ALA A 377 14.68 12.33 1.77
C ALA A 377 15.08 11.09 0.96
N GLY A 378 15.58 11.29 -0.26
CA GLY A 378 16.05 10.24 -1.15
C GLY A 378 15.32 10.14 -2.48
N GLY A 379 14.27 10.94 -2.66
CA GLY A 379 13.47 11.01 -3.88
C GLY A 379 12.50 9.84 -4.05
N TRP A 380 11.30 10.15 -4.54
CA TRP A 380 10.22 9.19 -4.71
C TRP A 380 9.54 9.37 -6.07
N ILE A 381 9.06 8.30 -6.65
CA ILE A 381 8.39 8.27 -7.95
C ILE A 381 7.02 7.61 -7.75
N ASP A 382 5.95 8.34 -8.05
CA ASP A 382 4.58 7.80 -8.04
C ASP A 382 4.44 6.72 -9.13
N LEU A 383 4.02 5.52 -8.73
CA LEU A 383 3.94 4.38 -9.63
C LEU A 383 2.84 4.49 -10.68
N PHE A 384 1.84 5.35 -10.48
CA PHE A 384 0.69 5.49 -11.38
C PHE A 384 0.84 6.68 -12.33
N THR A 385 1.58 7.70 -11.93
CA THR A 385 1.69 8.96 -12.70
C THR A 385 3.09 9.26 -13.18
N GLY A 386 4.12 8.58 -12.65
CA GLY A 386 5.53 8.89 -12.88
C GLY A 386 5.98 10.21 -12.25
N ALA A 387 5.12 10.88 -11.47
CA ALA A 387 5.46 12.12 -10.81
C ALA A 387 6.61 11.92 -9.82
N ARG A 388 7.58 12.84 -9.84
CA ARG A 388 8.77 12.77 -8.98
C ARG A 388 8.65 13.77 -7.83
N TYR A 389 9.13 13.34 -6.67
CA TYR A 389 9.21 14.10 -5.42
C TYR A 389 10.66 14.03 -4.93
N ASP A 390 11.49 14.93 -5.40
CA ASP A 390 12.93 14.88 -5.14
C ASP A 390 13.30 15.49 -3.77
N GLU A 391 12.47 16.37 -3.23
CA GLU A 391 12.67 17.01 -1.92
C GLU A 391 11.85 16.33 -0.83
N ALA A 392 12.41 16.25 0.38
CA ALA A 392 11.66 15.79 1.53
C ALA A 392 10.55 16.78 1.91
N GLY A 393 9.38 16.27 2.26
CA GLY A 393 8.25 17.12 2.68
C GLY A 393 6.91 16.40 2.63
N THR A 394 5.88 17.07 3.12
CA THR A 394 4.50 16.57 3.02
C THR A 394 3.84 17.14 1.76
N TYR A 395 3.30 16.26 0.96
CA TYR A 395 2.68 16.58 -0.32
C TYR A 395 1.21 16.15 -0.34
N ARG A 396 0.33 17.03 -0.84
CA ARG A 396 -1.07 16.67 -1.10
C ARG A 396 -1.15 15.85 -2.38
N VAL A 397 -1.50 14.56 -2.26
CA VAL A 397 -1.56 13.60 -3.38
C VAL A 397 -3.01 13.33 -3.73
N TYR A 398 -3.35 13.37 -5.01
CA TYR A 398 -4.71 13.21 -5.55
C TYR A 398 -4.82 11.90 -6.34
N ASN A 399 -5.83 11.10 -6.01
CA ASN A 399 -6.05 9.80 -6.65
C ASN A 399 -7.51 9.61 -7.07
N GLY A 400 -7.73 8.97 -8.20
CA GLY A 400 -9.02 8.42 -8.57
C GLY A 400 -9.36 7.16 -7.76
N ILE A 401 -10.56 6.61 -7.95
CA ILE A 401 -10.97 5.36 -7.30
C ILE A 401 -10.09 4.17 -7.73
N GLY A 402 -9.53 4.22 -8.94
CA GLY A 402 -8.70 3.15 -9.50
C GLY A 402 -7.31 3.05 -8.90
N THR A 403 -6.83 4.07 -8.20
CA THR A 403 -5.47 4.17 -7.69
C THR A 403 -5.43 4.42 -6.19
N SER A 404 -4.30 4.12 -5.58
CA SER A 404 -3.96 4.44 -4.20
C SER A 404 -2.49 4.84 -4.17
N PRO A 405 -2.08 5.86 -3.41
CA PRO A 405 -0.71 6.37 -3.43
C PRO A 405 0.31 5.27 -3.11
N VAL A 406 1.18 4.99 -4.07
CA VAL A 406 2.32 4.09 -3.93
C VAL A 406 3.51 4.68 -4.69
N PHE A 407 4.64 4.79 -4.01
CA PHE A 407 5.83 5.42 -4.57
C PHE A 407 7.02 4.49 -4.46
N ALA A 408 7.83 4.44 -5.51
CA ALA A 408 9.13 3.79 -5.46
C ALA A 408 10.22 4.80 -5.10
N ARG A 409 11.16 4.39 -4.26
CA ARG A 409 12.34 5.20 -3.94
C ARG A 409 13.23 5.32 -5.18
N VAL A 410 13.79 6.49 -5.41
CA VAL A 410 14.82 6.69 -6.44
C VAL A 410 16.03 5.79 -6.11
N GLY A 411 16.49 5.03 -7.09
CA GLY A 411 17.49 3.99 -6.95
C GLY A 411 16.94 2.58 -6.71
N ALA A 412 15.66 2.43 -6.39
CA ALA A 412 15.07 1.14 -6.05
C ALA A 412 15.16 0.10 -7.18
N ILE A 413 15.29 -1.15 -6.78
CA ILE A 413 15.17 -2.34 -7.64
C ILE A 413 13.97 -3.15 -7.12
N ILE A 414 12.86 -3.12 -7.84
CA ILE A 414 11.64 -3.83 -7.46
C ILE A 414 11.46 -5.06 -8.37
N PRO A 415 11.58 -6.28 -7.83
CA PRO A 415 11.36 -7.48 -8.60
C PRO A 415 9.88 -7.73 -8.83
N ALA A 416 9.55 -8.27 -9.98
CA ALA A 416 8.20 -8.70 -10.32
C ALA A 416 8.21 -9.96 -11.17
N VAL A 417 7.13 -10.74 -11.06
CA VAL A 417 6.91 -11.94 -11.88
C VAL A 417 5.57 -11.85 -12.61
N LYS A 418 5.42 -12.67 -13.63
CA LYS A 418 4.17 -12.83 -14.35
C LYS A 418 3.12 -13.46 -13.45
N VAL A 419 1.90 -12.98 -13.57
CA VAL A 419 0.75 -13.60 -12.92
C VAL A 419 0.41 -14.90 -13.67
N VAL A 420 0.56 -16.02 -12.99
CA VAL A 420 0.20 -17.35 -13.47
C VAL A 420 -0.79 -18.02 -12.53
N SER A 421 -1.62 -18.90 -13.06
CA SER A 421 -2.59 -19.65 -12.25
C SER A 421 -2.62 -21.12 -12.71
N PRO A 422 -2.46 -22.09 -11.81
CA PRO A 422 -2.11 -21.94 -10.39
C PRO A 422 -0.70 -21.40 -10.24
N ILE A 423 -0.40 -20.78 -9.10
CA ILE A 423 0.96 -20.36 -8.79
C ILE A 423 1.74 -21.65 -8.49
N PRO A 424 2.68 -22.06 -9.39
CA PRO A 424 3.65 -23.05 -8.99
C PRO A 424 4.47 -22.45 -7.85
N GLY A 425 5.07 -23.23 -6.99
CA GLY A 425 5.97 -22.72 -5.95
C GLY A 425 6.87 -21.58 -6.45
N ALA A 426 7.81 -21.07 -5.71
CA ALA A 426 8.63 -19.91 -6.09
C ALA A 426 9.47 -20.16 -7.37
N ASP A 427 8.81 -20.30 -8.52
CA ASP A 427 9.47 -20.33 -9.83
C ASP A 427 9.70 -18.91 -10.33
N PHE A 428 10.97 -18.48 -10.24
CA PHE A 428 11.42 -17.18 -10.73
C PHE A 428 12.35 -17.33 -11.94
N SER A 429 12.09 -18.34 -12.81
CA SER A 429 12.82 -18.54 -14.08
C SER A 429 12.64 -17.37 -15.04
N GLU A 430 11.49 -16.69 -14.98
CA GLU A 430 11.23 -15.40 -15.64
C GLU A 430 11.10 -14.33 -14.58
N LEU A 431 11.99 -13.33 -14.55
CA LEU A 431 12.01 -12.27 -13.53
C LEU A 431 12.12 -10.90 -14.18
N SER A 432 11.19 -10.02 -13.86
CA SER A 432 11.28 -8.61 -14.18
C SER A 432 11.96 -7.85 -13.02
N LEU A 433 12.89 -6.94 -13.35
CA LEU A 433 13.49 -6.00 -12.41
C LEU A 433 13.14 -4.58 -12.84
N ASN A 434 12.36 -3.89 -12.02
CA ASN A 434 11.98 -2.51 -12.23
C ASN A 434 12.99 -1.60 -11.51
N LEU A 435 13.80 -0.87 -12.26
CA LEU A 435 14.84 0.05 -11.76
C LEU A 435 14.32 1.48 -11.86
N PHE A 436 14.21 2.15 -10.74
CA PHE A 436 13.83 3.56 -10.63
C PHE A 436 15.10 4.42 -10.63
N THR A 437 15.51 4.88 -11.79
CA THR A 437 16.84 5.46 -12.03
C THR A 437 17.06 6.82 -11.34
N GLY A 438 18.33 7.24 -11.25
CA GLY A 438 18.73 8.54 -10.66
C GLY A 438 19.28 8.46 -9.24
N GLY A 439 19.45 7.27 -8.68
CA GLY A 439 20.07 7.02 -7.39
C GLY A 439 20.63 5.61 -7.29
N ASP A 440 21.43 5.35 -6.28
CA ASP A 440 22.00 4.03 -6.01
C ASP A 440 21.00 3.14 -5.27
N GLY A 441 21.09 1.83 -5.53
CA GLY A 441 20.24 0.85 -4.84
C GLY A 441 20.77 -0.56 -4.93
N SER A 442 20.20 -1.42 -4.10
CA SER A 442 20.52 -2.85 -4.10
C SER A 442 19.32 -3.67 -3.69
N TYR A 443 19.27 -4.89 -4.18
CA TYR A 443 18.28 -5.88 -3.80
C TYR A 443 18.90 -7.27 -3.84
N THR A 444 18.52 -8.16 -2.91
CA THR A 444 18.94 -9.57 -2.96
C THR A 444 17.70 -10.43 -3.03
N LEU A 445 17.50 -11.10 -4.16
CA LEU A 445 16.43 -12.08 -4.33
C LEU A 445 16.75 -13.31 -3.49
N TYR A 446 15.76 -13.76 -2.75
CA TYR A 446 15.79 -15.00 -2.00
C TYR A 446 14.89 -16.06 -2.65
N GLU A 447 15.38 -17.30 -2.70
CA GLU A 447 14.67 -18.44 -3.27
C GLU A 447 14.96 -19.70 -2.44
N ASP A 448 13.94 -20.54 -2.27
CA ASP A 448 13.99 -21.89 -1.69
C ASP A 448 12.84 -22.74 -2.25
N ASP A 449 12.56 -23.91 -1.69
CA ASP A 449 11.52 -24.81 -2.17
C ASP A 449 10.08 -24.35 -1.89
N GLY A 450 9.89 -23.33 -1.05
CA GLY A 450 8.57 -22.79 -0.70
C GLY A 450 7.75 -23.67 0.25
N GLU A 451 8.16 -24.89 0.53
CA GLU A 451 7.34 -25.91 1.17
C GLU A 451 7.93 -26.45 2.47
N THR A 452 9.26 -26.65 2.51
CA THR A 452 9.92 -27.35 3.62
C THR A 452 10.72 -26.42 4.52
N LEU A 453 11.21 -26.97 5.64
CA LEU A 453 12.14 -26.29 6.55
C LEU A 453 13.61 -26.38 6.10
N SER A 454 13.87 -26.81 4.87
CA SER A 454 15.22 -26.99 4.31
C SER A 454 16.05 -25.71 4.32
N TYR A 455 15.38 -24.53 4.28
CA TYR A 455 16.03 -23.23 4.41
C TYR A 455 16.79 -23.06 5.74
N GLN A 456 16.37 -23.73 6.81
CA GLN A 456 17.08 -23.73 8.10
C GLN A 456 18.46 -24.42 8.03
N ALA A 457 18.66 -25.28 7.03
CA ALA A 457 19.92 -25.88 6.69
C ALA A 457 20.64 -25.21 5.52
N ASP A 458 20.31 -23.92 5.27
CA ASP A 458 20.84 -23.07 4.20
C ASP A 458 20.64 -23.64 2.77
N LYS A 459 19.58 -24.46 2.58
CA LYS A 459 19.15 -24.93 1.26
C LYS A 459 18.35 -23.81 0.56
N VAL A 460 19.07 -22.77 0.21
CA VAL A 460 18.54 -21.49 -0.34
C VAL A 460 19.38 -21.05 -1.53
N ARG A 461 18.85 -20.15 -2.34
CA ARG A 461 19.59 -19.44 -3.39
C ARG A 461 19.41 -17.95 -3.18
N ARG A 462 20.50 -17.20 -3.33
CA ARG A 462 20.50 -15.73 -3.25
C ARG A 462 21.15 -15.16 -4.50
N THR A 463 20.50 -14.18 -5.12
CA THR A 463 21.03 -13.42 -6.25
C THR A 463 21.03 -11.93 -5.90
N ALA A 464 22.22 -11.34 -5.83
CA ALA A 464 22.37 -9.91 -5.51
C ALA A 464 22.31 -9.06 -6.78
N PHE A 465 21.62 -7.94 -6.69
CA PHE A 465 21.52 -6.89 -7.71
C PHE A 465 22.01 -5.58 -7.13
N THR A 466 22.84 -4.86 -7.87
CA THR A 466 23.36 -3.55 -7.47
C THR A 466 23.15 -2.55 -8.60
N HIS A 467 22.40 -1.50 -8.30
CA HIS A 467 22.18 -0.36 -9.19
C HIS A 467 23.10 0.78 -8.77
N THR A 468 23.88 1.29 -9.71
CA THR A 468 24.73 2.47 -9.52
C THR A 468 24.32 3.52 -10.54
N ALA A 469 23.95 4.70 -10.05
CA ALA A 469 23.62 5.84 -10.88
C ALA A 469 24.91 6.52 -11.41
N GLY A 470 24.86 7.03 -12.63
CA GLY A 470 25.89 7.84 -13.26
C GLY A 470 25.32 9.19 -13.69
N GLU A 471 26.18 10.17 -14.01
CA GLU A 471 25.76 11.50 -14.48
C GLU A 471 24.91 11.44 -15.77
N THR A 472 25.18 10.47 -16.64
CA THR A 472 24.51 10.31 -17.93
C THR A 472 24.11 8.85 -18.16
N GLY A 473 23.40 8.26 -17.20
CA GLY A 473 22.94 6.87 -17.29
C GLY A 473 23.15 6.09 -15.99
N GLY A 474 23.51 4.81 -16.10
CA GLY A 474 23.71 3.98 -14.93
C GLY A 474 24.15 2.56 -15.26
N LYS A 475 24.27 1.76 -14.21
CA LYS A 475 24.71 0.38 -14.26
C LYS A 475 23.88 -0.50 -13.33
N LEU A 476 23.50 -1.68 -13.80
CA LEU A 476 22.98 -2.78 -12.99
C LEU A 476 23.98 -3.94 -13.03
N GLU A 477 24.46 -4.34 -11.87
CA GLU A 477 25.26 -5.55 -11.70
C GLU A 477 24.36 -6.66 -11.17
N ILE A 478 24.37 -7.80 -11.82
CA ILE A 478 23.69 -9.04 -11.45
C ILE A 478 24.78 -10.01 -11.04
N ALA A 479 24.87 -10.32 -9.75
CA ALA A 479 25.87 -11.26 -9.26
C ALA A 479 25.51 -12.71 -9.64
N ALA A 480 26.49 -13.58 -9.76
CA ALA A 480 26.24 -15.01 -9.79
C ALA A 480 25.44 -15.45 -8.57
N ALA A 481 24.46 -16.33 -8.79
CA ALA A 481 23.67 -16.87 -7.69
C ALA A 481 24.55 -17.69 -6.74
N THR A 482 24.23 -17.62 -5.46
CA THR A 482 24.93 -18.33 -4.38
C THR A 482 23.97 -19.20 -3.57
N GLY A 483 24.47 -20.25 -2.93
CA GLY A 483 23.70 -21.16 -2.08
C GLY A 483 23.41 -22.51 -2.74
N ASP A 484 22.80 -23.43 -1.98
CA ASP A 484 22.67 -24.85 -2.33
C ASP A 484 21.28 -25.24 -2.86
N PHE A 485 20.35 -24.29 -3.01
CA PHE A 485 19.04 -24.56 -3.59
C PHE A 485 19.13 -24.74 -5.11
N THR A 486 18.65 -25.86 -5.61
CA THR A 486 18.65 -26.19 -7.04
C THR A 486 17.23 -26.25 -7.57
N THR A 487 17.05 -25.77 -8.78
CA THR A 487 15.82 -25.82 -9.58
C THR A 487 16.05 -26.57 -10.86
N ASP A 488 15.00 -26.86 -11.61
CA ASP A 488 15.09 -27.50 -12.93
C ASP A 488 15.69 -26.56 -14.02
N TYR A 489 15.85 -25.26 -13.69
CA TYR A 489 16.46 -24.27 -14.58
C TYR A 489 17.82 -23.80 -14.06
N THR A 490 18.77 -23.64 -14.97
CA THR A 490 20.13 -23.11 -14.71
C THR A 490 20.32 -21.70 -15.29
N SER A 491 19.38 -21.24 -16.08
CA SER A 491 19.34 -19.88 -16.65
C SER A 491 18.02 -19.20 -16.30
N ARG A 492 18.04 -17.89 -16.26
CA ARG A 492 16.87 -17.04 -16.00
C ARG A 492 16.71 -16.03 -17.12
N THR A 493 15.46 -15.84 -17.56
CA THR A 493 15.11 -14.71 -18.41
C THR A 493 14.88 -13.49 -17.54
N TYR A 494 15.75 -12.49 -17.68
CA TYR A 494 15.57 -11.19 -17.06
C TYR A 494 14.89 -10.24 -18.01
N THR A 495 13.89 -9.51 -17.48
CA THR A 495 13.29 -8.34 -18.13
C THR A 495 13.59 -7.12 -17.28
N ILE A 496 14.54 -6.32 -17.72
CA ILE A 496 14.95 -5.09 -17.00
C ILE A 496 14.11 -3.93 -17.52
N ARG A 497 13.40 -3.26 -16.63
CA ARG A 497 12.59 -2.06 -16.90
C ARG A 497 13.22 -0.86 -16.25
N LEU A 498 13.70 0.07 -17.07
CA LEU A 498 14.34 1.32 -16.63
C LEU A 498 13.26 2.41 -16.59
N HIS A 499 12.84 2.79 -15.39
CA HIS A 499 11.97 3.93 -15.15
C HIS A 499 12.86 5.17 -15.05
N THR A 500 12.77 6.06 -16.03
CA THR A 500 13.71 7.17 -16.17
C THR A 500 13.02 8.43 -16.66
N ALA A 501 13.53 9.59 -16.24
CA ALA A 501 13.09 10.89 -16.77
C ALA A 501 13.78 11.24 -18.09
N ASP A 502 14.92 10.60 -18.39
CA ASP A 502 15.75 10.89 -19.54
C ASP A 502 15.64 9.84 -20.62
N ALA A 503 15.76 10.23 -21.88
CA ALA A 503 15.77 9.32 -22.99
C ALA A 503 17.02 8.42 -22.98
N ILE A 504 16.83 7.11 -23.03
CA ILE A 504 17.92 6.15 -23.15
C ILE A 504 18.45 6.17 -24.59
N THR A 505 19.73 6.38 -24.72
CA THR A 505 20.42 6.50 -26.02
C THR A 505 21.22 5.25 -26.38
N ALA A 506 21.69 4.49 -25.39
CA ALA A 506 22.40 3.24 -25.60
C ALA A 506 22.24 2.31 -24.40
N VAL A 507 22.19 0.99 -24.69
CA VAL A 507 22.22 -0.06 -23.67
C VAL A 507 23.25 -1.11 -24.04
N LYS A 508 24.05 -1.56 -23.07
CA LYS A 508 25.05 -2.62 -23.27
C LYS A 508 24.90 -3.68 -22.19
N LEU A 509 24.88 -4.94 -22.60
CA LEU A 509 24.97 -6.11 -21.73
C LEU A 509 26.36 -6.72 -21.90
N ASP A 510 27.12 -6.82 -20.79
CA ASP A 510 28.49 -7.32 -20.76
C ASP A 510 29.38 -6.64 -21.81
N GLY A 511 29.20 -5.33 -21.97
CA GLY A 511 29.93 -4.48 -22.91
C GLY A 511 29.46 -4.53 -24.36
N ARG A 512 28.45 -5.36 -24.70
CA ARG A 512 27.90 -5.45 -26.05
C ARG A 512 26.59 -4.69 -26.14
N VAL A 513 26.41 -3.90 -27.19
CA VAL A 513 25.15 -3.19 -27.45
C VAL A 513 24.02 -4.20 -27.62
N VAL A 514 22.93 -3.95 -26.93
CA VAL A 514 21.68 -4.70 -27.02
C VAL A 514 20.53 -3.76 -27.36
N GLY A 515 19.48 -4.33 -27.98
CA GLY A 515 18.29 -3.56 -28.29
C GLY A 515 17.51 -3.23 -27.02
N VAL A 516 16.83 -2.09 -27.06
CA VAL A 516 15.94 -1.62 -26.01
C VAL A 516 14.62 -1.22 -26.64
N THR A 517 13.51 -1.51 -25.95
CA THR A 517 12.17 -1.12 -26.38
C THR A 517 11.61 -0.08 -25.43
N LYS A 518 11.24 1.08 -25.94
CA LYS A 518 10.45 2.04 -25.16
C LYS A 518 9.02 1.51 -25.09
N ARG A 519 8.51 1.35 -23.87
CA ARG A 519 7.13 0.90 -23.67
C ARG A 519 6.17 2.02 -24.03
N ALA A 520 5.07 1.68 -24.69
CA ALA A 520 3.99 2.61 -24.93
C ALA A 520 3.38 3.07 -23.59
N GLN A 521 3.09 4.36 -23.47
CA GLN A 521 2.33 4.88 -22.33
C GLN A 521 0.85 4.55 -22.50
N ASP A 522 0.24 4.06 -21.46
CA ASP A 522 -1.20 3.75 -21.40
C ASP A 522 -1.69 4.06 -19.97
N ALA A 523 -2.53 5.07 -19.83
CA ALA A 523 -3.07 5.48 -18.55
C ALA A 523 -3.91 4.39 -17.85
N ASP A 524 -4.38 3.39 -18.61
CA ASP A 524 -5.10 2.23 -18.06
C ASP A 524 -4.18 1.07 -17.69
N ALA A 525 -2.87 1.15 -18.01
CA ALA A 525 -1.90 0.15 -17.60
C ALA A 525 -1.72 0.18 -16.08
N PHE A 526 -1.37 -0.98 -15.52
CA PHE A 526 -1.16 -1.09 -14.07
C PHE A 526 0.33 -1.31 -13.76
N PRO A 527 0.87 -0.72 -12.67
CA PRO A 527 2.27 -0.89 -12.30
C PRO A 527 2.68 -2.36 -12.22
N PHE A 528 3.88 -2.67 -12.67
CA PHE A 528 4.46 -4.01 -12.71
C PHE A 528 3.74 -5.05 -13.58
N ALA A 529 2.62 -4.70 -14.20
CA ALA A 529 1.91 -5.60 -15.09
C ALA A 529 2.70 -5.86 -16.40
N GLU A 530 2.45 -6.99 -17.01
CA GLU A 530 3.14 -7.42 -18.25
C GLU A 530 2.38 -7.03 -19.51
N CYS A 531 1.73 -5.90 -19.52
CA CYS A 531 0.88 -5.49 -20.66
C CYS A 531 1.64 -4.79 -21.80
N GLY A 532 2.97 -4.71 -21.75
CA GLY A 532 3.74 -3.96 -22.75
C GLY A 532 3.64 -2.44 -22.66
N ALA A 533 2.67 -1.91 -21.91
CA ALA A 533 2.46 -0.49 -21.66
C ALA A 533 2.88 -0.11 -20.21
N ALA A 534 3.09 1.16 -19.95
CA ALA A 534 3.46 1.68 -18.65
C ALA A 534 2.58 2.88 -18.27
N PRO A 535 2.04 2.95 -17.05
CA PRO A 535 1.30 4.11 -16.58
C PRO A 535 2.22 5.26 -16.16
N ASP A 536 3.44 4.97 -15.78
CA ASP A 536 4.38 5.76 -14.99
C ASP A 536 5.50 6.42 -15.83
N GLY A 537 5.15 7.08 -16.91
CA GLY A 537 6.12 7.86 -17.70
C GLY A 537 6.97 7.02 -18.66
N ASP A 538 8.23 7.40 -18.89
CA ASP A 538 9.12 6.70 -19.83
C ASP A 538 9.71 5.44 -19.18
N VAL A 539 9.38 4.28 -19.76
CA VAL A 539 9.93 2.99 -19.36
C VAL A 539 10.59 2.32 -20.55
N TYR A 540 11.86 1.95 -20.37
CA TYR A 540 12.63 1.24 -21.39
C TYR A 540 12.87 -0.21 -20.95
N GLU A 541 12.59 -1.16 -21.82
CA GLU A 541 12.65 -2.58 -21.52
C GLU A 541 13.76 -3.28 -22.30
N VAL A 542 14.55 -4.09 -21.60
CA VAL A 542 15.61 -4.95 -22.15
C VAL A 542 15.40 -6.35 -21.60
N SER A 543 15.27 -7.35 -22.48
CA SER A 543 15.14 -8.76 -22.07
C SER A 543 16.31 -9.59 -22.57
N PHE A 544 16.81 -10.50 -21.72
CA PHE A 544 17.89 -11.41 -22.05
C PHE A 544 17.89 -12.64 -21.14
N ASP A 545 18.45 -13.75 -21.67
CA ASP A 545 18.70 -14.94 -20.87
C ASP A 545 20.09 -14.88 -20.26
N ALA A 546 20.21 -15.27 -18.99
CA ALA A 546 21.44 -15.25 -18.23
C ALA A 546 21.64 -16.56 -17.46
N ASP A 547 22.85 -17.08 -17.49
CA ASP A 547 23.27 -18.22 -16.65
C ASP A 547 23.30 -17.78 -15.19
N LEU A 548 22.63 -18.50 -14.30
CA LEU A 548 22.59 -18.19 -12.87
C LEU A 548 23.98 -18.29 -12.21
N ALA A 549 24.89 -19.08 -12.76
CA ALA A 549 26.25 -19.23 -12.22
C ALA A 549 27.22 -18.13 -12.70
N ALA A 550 26.78 -17.21 -13.58
CA ALA A 550 27.58 -16.12 -14.12
C ALA A 550 27.12 -14.76 -13.58
N SER A 551 28.06 -13.81 -13.51
CA SER A 551 27.72 -12.40 -13.23
C SER A 551 27.50 -11.67 -14.54
N HIS A 552 26.55 -10.74 -14.56
CA HIS A 552 26.24 -9.93 -15.72
C HIS A 552 26.20 -8.44 -15.36
N THR A 553 26.51 -7.58 -16.33
CA THR A 553 26.46 -6.14 -16.17
C THR A 553 25.67 -5.50 -17.30
N LEU A 554 24.55 -4.87 -16.97
CA LEU A 554 23.79 -4.01 -17.86
C LEU A 554 24.19 -2.55 -17.61
N THR A 555 24.56 -1.82 -18.66
CA THR A 555 24.82 -0.37 -18.58
C THR A 555 23.91 0.34 -19.57
N TRP A 556 23.48 1.53 -19.22
CA TRP A 556 22.71 2.40 -20.11
C TRP A 556 23.28 3.82 -20.09
N SER A 557 23.02 4.55 -21.16
CA SER A 557 23.46 5.94 -21.32
C SER A 557 22.26 6.81 -21.73
N THR A 558 22.23 8.03 -21.22
CA THR A 558 21.36 9.13 -21.63
C THR A 558 22.13 10.24 -22.35
N ALA A 559 23.46 10.10 -22.46
CA ALA A 559 24.28 11.02 -23.21
C ALA A 559 23.98 10.94 -24.71
N ALA A 560 24.11 12.07 -25.40
CA ALA A 560 23.94 12.08 -26.85
C ALA A 560 24.97 11.13 -27.50
N VAL A 561 24.47 10.25 -28.38
CA VAL A 561 25.26 9.32 -29.16
C VAL A 561 25.40 9.85 -30.59
N LEU A 562 26.44 9.40 -31.31
CA LEU A 562 26.58 9.69 -32.71
C LEU A 562 25.46 8.97 -33.49
N ALA A 563 24.61 9.75 -34.15
CA ALA A 563 23.53 9.16 -34.95
C ALA A 563 24.10 8.20 -36.00
N GLY A 564 23.58 6.97 -36.04
CA GLY A 564 24.06 5.92 -36.89
C GLY A 564 25.12 4.98 -36.30
N ASP A 565 25.68 5.30 -35.12
CA ASP A 565 26.64 4.44 -34.39
C ASP A 565 25.87 3.37 -33.61
N ALA A 566 25.37 2.38 -34.33
CA ALA A 566 24.51 1.34 -33.77
C ALA A 566 25.26 0.30 -32.91
N ASN A 567 26.57 0.17 -33.07
CA ASN A 567 27.40 -0.75 -32.32
C ASN A 567 28.10 -0.08 -31.11
N GLY A 568 28.05 1.28 -31.03
CA GLY A 568 28.60 2.09 -29.92
C GLY A 568 30.12 2.11 -29.88
N ASP A 569 30.80 2.04 -31.03
CA ASP A 569 32.27 2.10 -31.13
C ASP A 569 32.80 3.53 -31.37
N GLY A 570 31.93 4.51 -31.53
CA GLY A 570 32.26 5.92 -31.74
C GLY A 570 32.44 6.29 -33.22
N THR A 571 32.13 5.39 -34.16
CA THR A 571 32.24 5.63 -35.60
C THR A 571 31.06 5.05 -36.36
N VAL A 572 30.58 5.72 -37.42
CA VAL A 572 29.48 5.20 -38.24
C VAL A 572 30.05 4.47 -39.45
N THR A 573 29.83 3.15 -39.49
CA THR A 573 30.38 2.25 -40.51
C THR A 573 29.32 1.26 -41.03
N VAL A 574 29.67 0.42 -41.99
CA VAL A 574 28.80 -0.67 -42.46
C VAL A 574 28.47 -1.68 -41.32
N ALA A 575 29.35 -1.78 -40.31
CA ALA A 575 29.12 -2.63 -39.18
C ALA A 575 27.87 -2.18 -38.37
N ASP A 576 27.62 -0.88 -38.35
CA ASP A 576 26.45 -0.28 -37.67
C ASP A 576 25.17 -0.60 -38.43
N ALA A 577 25.19 -0.49 -39.75
CA ALA A 577 24.05 -0.89 -40.56
C ALA A 577 23.72 -2.40 -40.40
N LEU A 578 24.73 -3.25 -40.23
CA LEU A 578 24.54 -4.67 -39.94
C LEU A 578 23.99 -4.89 -38.51
N CYS A 579 24.46 -4.10 -37.54
CA CYS A 579 23.96 -4.12 -36.16
C CYS A 579 22.49 -3.73 -36.14
N ALA A 580 22.14 -2.61 -36.78
CA ALA A 580 20.77 -2.14 -36.93
C ALA A 580 19.85 -3.15 -37.65
N LEU A 581 20.34 -3.79 -38.69
CA LEU A 581 19.57 -4.83 -39.42
C LEU A 581 19.27 -6.03 -38.50
N ARG A 582 20.20 -6.47 -37.70
CA ARG A 582 20.00 -7.56 -36.72
C ARG A 582 18.97 -7.17 -35.65
N ALA A 583 19.02 -5.95 -35.18
CA ALA A 583 18.05 -5.42 -34.21
C ALA A 583 16.65 -5.36 -34.82
N LEU A 584 16.53 -4.88 -36.07
CA LEU A 584 15.27 -4.84 -36.80
C LEU A 584 14.67 -6.26 -36.98
N ILE A 585 15.47 -7.24 -37.32
CA ILE A 585 15.05 -8.64 -37.46
C ILE A 585 14.60 -9.23 -36.12
N ALA A 586 15.25 -8.82 -35.02
CA ALA A 586 14.91 -9.22 -33.66
C ALA A 586 13.69 -8.45 -33.11
N GLY A 587 13.16 -7.46 -33.81
CA GLY A 587 12.03 -6.65 -33.37
C GLY A 587 12.37 -5.69 -32.22
N VAL A 588 13.65 -5.30 -32.08
CA VAL A 588 14.13 -4.37 -31.05
C VAL A 588 14.72 -3.12 -31.68
N THR A 589 14.66 -2.01 -30.95
CA THR A 589 15.24 -0.73 -31.39
C THR A 589 16.61 -0.51 -30.75
N ILE A 590 17.58 -0.05 -31.54
CA ILE A 590 18.82 0.57 -31.06
C ILE A 590 18.64 2.08 -31.27
N PRO A 591 18.56 2.91 -30.20
CA PRO A 591 18.25 4.34 -30.35
C PRO A 591 19.21 5.10 -31.29
N ALA A 592 20.51 4.77 -31.26
CA ALA A 592 21.48 5.36 -32.15
C ALA A 592 21.29 5.00 -33.65
N ALA A 593 20.52 3.96 -33.93
CA ALA A 593 20.21 3.51 -35.29
C ALA A 593 18.90 4.09 -35.84
N ASP A 594 18.08 4.70 -35.01
CA ASP A 594 16.89 5.47 -35.38
C ASP A 594 17.34 6.82 -35.92
N MET A 595 17.44 6.92 -37.25
CA MET A 595 18.07 8.05 -37.93
C MET A 595 17.10 9.22 -38.16
N ASP A 596 15.81 8.98 -38.13
CA ASP A 596 14.77 9.99 -38.29
C ASP A 596 14.10 10.41 -36.98
N GLY A 597 14.40 9.70 -35.88
CA GLY A 597 13.98 10.04 -34.52
C GLY A 597 12.49 9.74 -34.25
N ASP A 598 11.87 8.85 -35.01
CA ASP A 598 10.46 8.50 -34.86
C ASP A 598 10.21 7.45 -33.74
N GLY A 599 11.28 6.93 -33.12
CA GLY A 599 11.25 5.93 -32.06
C GLY A 599 11.14 4.50 -32.55
N VAL A 600 11.12 4.26 -33.86
CA VAL A 600 10.96 2.95 -34.49
C VAL A 600 12.11 2.66 -35.43
N LEU A 601 12.89 1.60 -35.16
CA LEU A 601 13.90 1.17 -36.10
C LEU A 601 13.26 0.51 -37.36
N ALA A 602 13.47 1.11 -38.51
CA ALA A 602 12.94 0.69 -39.80
C ALA A 602 14.05 0.47 -40.84
N LEU A 603 13.71 -0.10 -41.98
CA LEU A 603 14.66 -0.27 -43.09
C LEU A 603 15.16 1.09 -43.62
N ALA A 604 14.34 2.14 -43.49
CA ALA A 604 14.70 3.50 -43.89
C ALA A 604 15.94 4.01 -43.12
N ASP A 605 16.01 3.74 -41.83
CA ASP A 605 17.13 4.13 -40.97
C ASP A 605 18.41 3.44 -41.35
N ILE A 606 18.33 2.13 -41.61
CA ILE A 606 19.47 1.32 -42.06
C ILE A 606 20.02 1.88 -43.37
N LEU A 607 19.14 2.27 -44.29
CA LEU A 607 19.54 2.91 -45.54
C LEU A 607 20.18 4.29 -45.31
N GLN A 608 19.74 5.04 -44.31
CA GLN A 608 20.37 6.30 -43.92
C GLN A 608 21.75 6.08 -43.33
N ILE A 609 21.94 5.08 -42.45
CA ILE A 609 23.26 4.70 -41.93
C ILE A 609 24.20 4.34 -43.08
N LEU A 610 23.76 3.50 -44.03
CA LEU A 610 24.57 3.16 -45.20
C LEU A 610 24.90 4.37 -46.09
N ARG A 611 24.01 5.33 -46.24
CA ARG A 611 24.29 6.59 -46.97
C ARG A 611 25.35 7.40 -46.28
N VAL A 612 25.29 7.55 -44.93
CA VAL A 612 26.33 8.26 -44.18
C VAL A 612 27.69 7.59 -44.35
N THR A 613 27.74 6.26 -44.35
CA THR A 613 29.00 5.50 -44.52
C THR A 613 29.58 5.56 -45.95
N CYS A 614 28.75 5.82 -46.96
CA CYS A 614 29.19 5.88 -48.37
C CYS A 614 29.50 7.29 -48.86
N ILE A 615 29.05 8.35 -48.18
CA ILE A 615 29.17 9.75 -48.62
C ILE A 615 30.15 10.52 -47.74
N GLY A 616 30.46 10.01 -46.54
CA GLY A 616 31.48 10.56 -45.62
C GLY A 616 32.85 10.09 -46.04
#